data_e52a8df377e8c4be7c84f0f4aaf55bac
#
_entry.id   e52a8df377e8c4be7c84f0f4aaf55bac
#
_cell.length_a   1.000
_cell.length_b   1.000
_cell.length_c   1.000
_cell.angle_alpha   90.00
_cell.angle_beta   90.00
_cell.angle_gamma   90.00
#
_symmetry.space_group_name_H-M   'P 1'
#
loop_
_entity.id
_entity.type
_entity.pdbx_description
1 polymer ?
#
loop_
_entity_poly.entity_id
_entity_poly.type
_entity_poly.pdbx_seq_one_letter_code
_entity_poly.pdbx_strand_id
1 'polypeptide(L)'
;NIGALKALAKPGDAITAVSTADGGHISHARMGAVGLRDLNVSTYPWDEERMEPDIDASCKLIRDVQPKITLVGQSVFLFPTPLRELADAAHEVDSTVMYDGAHVLGLIAGGVFQDPLREGADVMTGSSHKTFPGPQGGFLLSSSEDETFHRRLNNAMFPGVCSSYHLHHVAGKVVALAEFEAFGQAYAGDIVRNAKAFASSLAAEGFDVLAESRGYTASHQVLTRHGEIDSGAGARAAKKLEDAGIITNMNMLPGDTKAMSPSGLRLGL
;
A
#
# COMPACT_ATOMS: atom_id res chain seq x y z
N ASN A 1 4.47 3.11 -9.39
CA ASN A 1 4.80 4.33 -8.62
C ASN A 1 5.71 5.28 -9.40
N ILE A 2 6.90 4.86 -9.89
CA ILE A 2 7.87 5.78 -10.49
C ILE A 2 7.31 6.58 -11.68
N GLY A 3 6.45 5.99 -12.49
CA GLY A 3 5.78 6.69 -13.60
C GLY A 3 4.79 7.75 -13.11
N ALA A 4 4.00 7.44 -12.09
CA ALA A 4 3.10 8.39 -11.46
C ALA A 4 3.88 9.55 -10.83
N LEU A 5 4.91 9.25 -10.02
CA LEU A 5 5.79 10.27 -9.44
C LEU A 5 6.44 11.16 -10.50
N LYS A 6 6.87 10.57 -11.64
CA LYS A 6 7.44 11.32 -12.77
C LYS A 6 6.42 12.25 -13.42
N ALA A 7 5.17 11.82 -13.53
CA ALA A 7 4.10 12.63 -14.10
C ALA A 7 3.70 13.80 -13.19
N LEU A 8 3.69 13.57 -11.88
CA LEU A 8 3.04 14.46 -10.92
C LEU A 8 3.98 15.46 -10.25
N ALA A 9 5.29 15.15 -10.15
CA ALA A 9 6.25 15.97 -9.42
C ALA A 9 7.58 16.15 -10.18
N LYS A 10 8.27 17.25 -9.88
CA LYS A 10 9.60 17.58 -10.35
C LYS A 10 10.64 17.32 -9.25
N PRO A 11 11.93 17.13 -9.58
CA PRO A 11 12.99 17.11 -8.58
C PRO A 11 12.92 18.32 -7.65
N GLY A 12 13.08 18.08 -6.35
CA GLY A 12 12.97 19.09 -5.30
C GLY A 12 11.57 19.30 -4.73
N ASP A 13 10.51 18.81 -5.40
CA ASP A 13 9.15 18.93 -4.87
C ASP A 13 8.96 18.12 -3.57
N ALA A 14 8.10 18.64 -2.68
CA ALA A 14 7.72 17.95 -1.46
C ALA A 14 6.58 16.95 -1.71
N ILE A 15 6.61 15.84 -0.97
CA ILE A 15 5.53 14.87 -0.89
C ILE A 15 5.28 14.46 0.56
N THR A 16 4.08 13.99 0.85
CA THR A 16 3.77 13.31 2.10
C THR A 16 3.53 11.82 1.85
N ALA A 17 3.91 10.94 2.78
CA ALA A 17 3.73 9.49 2.67
C ALA A 17 3.73 8.81 4.04
N VAL A 18 3.27 7.56 4.10
CA VAL A 18 3.45 6.71 5.29
C VAL A 18 4.91 6.31 5.44
N SER A 19 5.44 6.39 6.66
CA SER A 19 6.80 5.98 6.98
C SER A 19 6.98 4.46 6.77
N THR A 20 8.19 4.03 6.40
CA THR A 20 8.49 2.59 6.28
C THR A 20 8.41 1.86 7.62
N ALA A 21 8.64 2.55 8.73
CA ALA A 21 8.47 1.99 10.07
C ALA A 21 7.00 1.69 10.39
N ASP A 22 6.10 2.51 9.87
CA ASP A 22 4.65 2.41 10.05
C ASP A 22 3.96 1.60 8.93
N GLY A 23 4.73 0.86 8.16
CA GLY A 23 4.24 -0.03 7.10
C GLY A 23 4.23 0.58 5.70
N GLY A 24 4.75 1.79 5.50
CA GLY A 24 4.91 2.41 4.18
C GLY A 24 5.79 1.58 3.24
N HIS A 25 5.55 1.70 1.94
CA HIS A 25 6.35 0.97 0.96
C HIS A 25 7.68 1.68 0.69
N ILE A 26 8.76 0.91 0.49
CA ILE A 26 10.10 1.44 0.24
C ILE A 26 10.17 2.37 -0.98
N SER A 27 9.27 2.23 -1.98
CA SER A 27 9.19 3.15 -3.11
C SER A 27 8.73 4.56 -2.72
N HIS A 28 8.13 4.73 -1.55
CA HIS A 28 7.68 6.01 -1.00
C HIS A 28 8.77 6.68 -0.14
N ALA A 29 9.85 5.98 0.11
CA ALA A 29 10.98 6.45 0.89
C ALA A 29 12.15 6.92 0.00
N ARG A 30 13.09 7.66 0.61
CA ARG A 30 14.28 8.18 -0.08
C ARG A 30 15.16 7.08 -0.69
N MET A 31 15.09 5.85 -0.19
CA MET A 31 15.83 4.69 -0.74
C MET A 31 15.19 4.10 -2.01
N GLY A 32 13.95 4.49 -2.34
CA GLY A 32 13.19 3.95 -3.47
C GLY A 32 12.93 4.97 -4.58
N ALA A 33 11.76 4.83 -5.21
CA ALA A 33 11.38 5.65 -6.38
C ALA A 33 11.34 7.16 -6.08
N VAL A 34 10.97 7.54 -4.87
CA VAL A 34 10.97 8.94 -4.42
C VAL A 34 12.37 9.53 -4.41
N GLY A 35 13.36 8.79 -3.89
CA GLY A 35 14.77 9.24 -3.93
C GLY A 35 15.35 9.27 -5.34
N LEU A 36 15.00 8.30 -6.20
CA LEU A 36 15.36 8.32 -7.62
C LEU A 36 14.80 9.53 -8.36
N ARG A 37 13.70 10.10 -7.87
CA ARG A 37 13.08 11.30 -8.41
C ARG A 37 13.53 12.58 -7.70
N ASP A 38 14.44 12.48 -6.73
CA ASP A 38 14.93 13.59 -5.91
C ASP A 38 13.78 14.40 -5.27
N LEU A 39 12.80 13.69 -4.69
CA LEU A 39 11.67 14.30 -3.99
C LEU A 39 11.92 14.35 -2.47
N ASN A 40 11.39 15.37 -1.81
CA ASN A 40 11.47 15.55 -0.37
C ASN A 40 10.26 14.92 0.30
N VAL A 41 10.48 13.96 1.22
CA VAL A 41 9.40 13.24 1.90
C VAL A 41 9.22 13.76 3.32
N SER A 42 7.97 14.09 3.66
CA SER A 42 7.49 14.24 5.03
C SER A 42 6.57 13.07 5.36
N THR A 43 6.79 12.41 6.50
CA THR A 43 5.99 11.23 6.88
C THR A 43 4.82 11.62 7.76
N TYR A 44 3.67 10.96 7.54
CA TYR A 44 2.49 11.15 8.37
C TYR A 44 2.77 10.75 9.81
N PRO A 45 2.28 11.52 10.80
CA PRO A 45 2.11 11.00 12.17
C PRO A 45 1.22 9.76 12.15
N TRP A 46 1.56 8.78 13.01
CA TRP A 46 0.95 7.46 13.00
C TRP A 46 0.21 7.17 14.30
N ASP A 47 -0.99 6.60 14.18
CA ASP A 47 -1.75 6.04 15.30
C ASP A 47 -1.50 4.52 15.36
N GLU A 48 -0.68 4.09 16.33
CA GLU A 48 -0.30 2.68 16.49
C GLU A 48 -1.47 1.80 16.90
N GLU A 49 -2.43 2.32 17.68
CA GLU A 49 -3.60 1.56 18.12
C GLU A 49 -4.57 1.32 16.95
N ARG A 50 -4.76 2.34 16.14
CA ARG A 50 -5.63 2.27 14.95
C ARG A 50 -4.94 1.67 13.73
N MET A 51 -3.61 1.57 13.72
CA MET A 51 -2.80 1.11 12.59
C MET A 51 -3.07 1.92 11.31
N GLU A 52 -3.17 3.25 11.46
CA GLU A 52 -3.45 4.19 10.38
C GLU A 52 -2.80 5.56 10.66
N PRO A 53 -2.67 6.47 9.67
CA PRO A 53 -2.25 7.85 9.92
C PRO A 53 -3.16 8.53 10.94
N ASP A 54 -2.59 9.26 11.89
CA ASP A 54 -3.33 10.20 12.73
C ASP A 54 -3.95 11.28 11.83
N ILE A 55 -5.28 11.32 11.76
CA ILE A 55 -6.02 12.14 10.80
C ILE A 55 -5.74 13.63 11.00
N ASP A 56 -5.92 14.11 12.22
CA ASP A 56 -5.82 15.54 12.54
C ASP A 56 -4.38 16.04 12.31
N ALA A 57 -3.41 15.30 12.84
CA ALA A 57 -2.00 15.63 12.69
C ALA A 57 -1.52 15.50 11.24
N SER A 58 -2.02 14.53 10.48
CA SER A 58 -1.68 14.33 9.06
C SER A 58 -2.30 15.43 8.19
N CYS A 59 -3.55 15.82 8.41
CA CYS A 59 -4.18 16.94 7.70
C CYS A 59 -3.44 18.26 8.00
N LYS A 60 -3.01 18.47 9.26
CA LYS A 60 -2.18 19.62 9.61
C LYS A 60 -0.83 19.58 8.88
N LEU A 61 -0.17 18.42 8.86
CA LEU A 61 1.10 18.25 8.14
C LEU A 61 0.95 18.59 6.64
N ILE A 62 -0.12 18.13 5.99
CA ILE A 62 -0.40 18.43 4.57
C ILE A 62 -0.52 19.93 4.36
N ARG A 63 -1.28 20.64 5.20
CA ARG A 63 -1.45 22.11 5.11
C ARG A 63 -0.14 22.87 5.37
N ASP A 64 0.67 22.39 6.32
CA ASP A 64 1.95 23.03 6.65
C ASP A 64 3.02 22.81 5.57
N VAL A 65 3.11 21.60 5.02
CA VAL A 65 4.11 21.21 4.00
C VAL A 65 3.71 21.67 2.61
N GLN A 66 2.41 21.75 2.30
CA GLN A 66 1.85 22.01 0.97
C GLN A 66 2.50 21.11 -0.10
N PRO A 67 2.45 19.77 0.06
CA PRO A 67 3.16 18.86 -0.81
C PRO A 67 2.62 18.88 -2.23
N LYS A 68 3.47 18.61 -3.22
CA LYS A 68 3.02 18.41 -4.60
C LYS A 68 2.22 17.14 -4.78
N ILE A 69 2.53 16.11 -3.98
CA ILE A 69 1.82 14.83 -3.95
C ILE A 69 1.53 14.46 -2.49
N THR A 70 0.27 14.23 -2.20
CA THR A 70 -0.21 13.56 -1.00
C THR A 70 -0.32 12.08 -1.33
N LEU A 71 0.68 11.28 -0.91
CA LEU A 71 0.74 9.85 -1.25
C LEU A 71 0.16 9.03 -0.11
N VAL A 72 -0.90 8.30 -0.39
CA VAL A 72 -1.59 7.38 0.54
C VAL A 72 -1.41 5.94 0.04
N GLY A 73 -1.32 5.00 0.97
CA GLY A 73 -1.11 3.58 0.66
C GLY A 73 0.21 3.07 1.22
N GLN A 74 0.29 1.76 1.39
CA GLN A 74 1.36 1.15 2.20
C GLN A 74 1.59 -0.33 1.84
N SER A 75 2.69 -0.89 2.35
CA SER A 75 3.01 -2.32 2.25
C SER A 75 2.29 -3.15 3.30
N VAL A 76 2.12 -2.60 4.48
CA VAL A 76 1.35 -3.19 5.57
C VAL A 76 0.00 -2.49 5.60
N PHE A 77 -1.03 -3.16 5.12
CA PHE A 77 -2.32 -2.55 4.85
C PHE A 77 -3.45 -3.37 5.49
N LEU A 78 -3.61 -3.21 6.81
CA LEU A 78 -4.63 -3.97 7.55
C LEU A 78 -6.04 -3.41 7.36
N PHE A 79 -6.18 -2.09 7.31
CA PHE A 79 -7.48 -1.40 7.27
C PHE A 79 -7.50 -0.32 6.18
N PRO A 80 -8.69 0.07 5.68
CA PRO A 80 -8.83 1.26 4.85
C PRO A 80 -8.23 2.49 5.54
N THR A 81 -7.53 3.32 4.79
CA THR A 81 -6.99 4.58 5.27
C THR A 81 -8.08 5.65 5.29
N PRO A 82 -8.07 6.65 6.20
CA PRO A 82 -9.00 7.79 6.21
C PRO A 82 -8.71 8.74 5.03
N LEU A 83 -9.01 8.26 3.80
CA LEU A 83 -8.59 8.90 2.57
C LEU A 83 -9.34 10.20 2.29
N ARG A 84 -10.64 10.28 2.63
CA ARG A 84 -11.46 11.49 2.35
C ARG A 84 -10.90 12.70 3.06
N GLU A 85 -10.61 12.56 4.35
CA GLU A 85 -10.08 13.62 5.18
C GLU A 85 -8.70 14.09 4.69
N LEU A 86 -7.83 13.15 4.33
CA LEU A 86 -6.52 13.45 3.77
C LEU A 86 -6.61 14.09 2.39
N ALA A 87 -7.55 13.65 1.55
CA ALA A 87 -7.79 14.20 0.22
C ALA A 87 -8.35 15.62 0.29
N ASP A 88 -9.31 15.87 1.17
CA ASP A 88 -9.86 17.21 1.38
C ASP A 88 -8.75 18.19 1.79
N ALA A 89 -7.92 17.82 2.78
CA ALA A 89 -6.79 18.65 3.20
C ALA A 89 -5.74 18.84 2.08
N ALA A 90 -5.54 17.83 1.23
CA ALA A 90 -4.62 17.90 0.10
C ALA A 90 -5.13 18.87 -0.99
N HIS A 91 -6.41 18.77 -1.33
CA HIS A 91 -7.02 19.62 -2.36
C HIS A 91 -7.10 21.09 -1.92
N GLU A 92 -7.24 21.38 -0.61
CA GLU A 92 -7.15 22.75 -0.07
C GLU A 92 -5.82 23.46 -0.41
N VAL A 93 -4.75 22.69 -0.64
CA VAL A 93 -3.39 23.21 -0.93
C VAL A 93 -2.89 22.84 -2.33
N ASP A 94 -3.78 22.50 -3.26
CA ASP A 94 -3.46 22.12 -4.65
C ASP A 94 -2.49 20.91 -4.74
N SER A 95 -2.52 20.01 -3.77
CA SER A 95 -1.76 18.76 -3.77
C SER A 95 -2.52 17.68 -4.54
N THR A 96 -1.81 16.94 -5.40
CA THR A 96 -2.38 15.78 -6.09
C THR A 96 -2.41 14.57 -5.16
N VAL A 97 -3.57 13.95 -4.98
CA VAL A 97 -3.73 12.75 -4.16
C VAL A 97 -3.41 11.51 -4.97
N MET A 98 -2.33 10.83 -4.61
CA MET A 98 -1.91 9.56 -5.22
C MET A 98 -2.16 8.41 -4.25
N TYR A 99 -2.96 7.43 -4.64
CA TYR A 99 -3.20 6.23 -3.85
C TYR A 99 -2.42 5.03 -4.39
N ASP A 100 -1.56 4.44 -3.56
CA ASP A 100 -0.87 3.19 -3.89
C ASP A 100 -1.66 1.99 -3.36
N GLY A 101 -2.48 1.43 -4.23
CA GLY A 101 -3.29 0.23 -3.98
C GLY A 101 -2.57 -1.08 -4.30
N ALA A 102 -1.23 -1.10 -4.44
CA ALA A 102 -0.49 -2.26 -4.91
C ALA A 102 -0.83 -3.55 -4.15
N HIS A 103 -0.99 -3.48 -2.83
CA HIS A 103 -1.32 -4.63 -1.99
C HIS A 103 -2.80 -5.00 -1.99
N VAL A 104 -3.68 -4.03 -2.21
CA VAL A 104 -5.13 -4.19 -2.01
C VAL A 104 -5.95 -4.06 -3.31
N LEU A 105 -5.28 -4.00 -4.47
CA LEU A 105 -5.95 -3.80 -5.76
C LEU A 105 -7.08 -4.81 -6.02
N GLY A 106 -6.87 -6.09 -5.71
CA GLY A 106 -7.89 -7.12 -5.87
C GLY A 106 -9.05 -6.94 -4.89
N LEU A 107 -8.78 -6.47 -3.68
CA LEU A 107 -9.84 -6.21 -2.68
C LEU A 107 -10.68 -4.99 -3.07
N ILE A 108 -10.03 -3.94 -3.63
CA ILE A 108 -10.70 -2.75 -4.17
C ILE A 108 -11.58 -3.16 -5.37
N ALA A 109 -11.01 -3.86 -6.34
CA ALA A 109 -11.73 -4.30 -7.54
C ALA A 109 -12.87 -5.28 -7.21
N GLY A 110 -12.72 -6.10 -6.16
CA GLY A 110 -13.77 -6.99 -5.65
C GLY A 110 -14.82 -6.30 -4.77
N GLY A 111 -14.69 -5.00 -4.51
CA GLY A 111 -15.66 -4.21 -3.74
C GLY A 111 -15.71 -4.53 -2.24
N VAL A 112 -14.63 -5.10 -1.66
CA VAL A 112 -14.56 -5.48 -0.24
C VAL A 112 -13.57 -4.64 0.56
N PHE A 113 -13.00 -3.60 -0.06
CA PHE A 113 -12.13 -2.62 0.56
C PHE A 113 -12.62 -1.21 0.19
N GLN A 114 -11.84 -0.15 0.45
CA GLN A 114 -12.23 1.22 0.08
C GLN A 114 -12.27 1.44 -1.44
N ASP A 115 -12.86 2.55 -1.88
CA ASP A 115 -12.90 2.98 -3.28
C ASP A 115 -12.12 4.29 -3.46
N PRO A 116 -10.79 4.22 -3.65
CA PRO A 116 -9.93 5.40 -3.57
C PRO A 116 -10.30 6.52 -4.56
N LEU A 117 -10.68 6.15 -5.81
CA LEU A 117 -11.01 7.15 -6.83
C LEU A 117 -12.32 7.91 -6.53
N ARG A 118 -13.25 7.29 -5.77
CA ARG A 118 -14.46 7.95 -5.29
C ARG A 118 -14.29 8.58 -3.91
N GLU A 119 -13.20 8.29 -3.24
CA GLU A 119 -12.85 8.86 -1.94
C GLU A 119 -11.90 10.04 -2.03
N GLY A 120 -11.54 10.50 -3.24
CA GLY A 120 -10.78 11.70 -3.46
C GLY A 120 -9.37 11.50 -4.03
N ALA A 121 -8.95 10.26 -4.34
CA ALA A 121 -7.69 10.06 -5.04
C ALA A 121 -7.79 10.51 -6.50
N ASP A 122 -6.85 11.34 -6.95
CA ASP A 122 -6.74 11.78 -8.34
C ASP A 122 -6.12 10.69 -9.23
N VAL A 123 -5.19 9.93 -8.65
CA VAL A 123 -4.48 8.84 -9.31
C VAL A 123 -4.36 7.64 -8.37
N MET A 124 -4.63 6.45 -8.90
CA MET A 124 -4.37 5.20 -8.21
C MET A 124 -3.33 4.38 -8.97
N THR A 125 -2.36 3.82 -8.26
CA THR A 125 -1.44 2.80 -8.78
C THR A 125 -1.76 1.46 -8.14
N GLY A 126 -1.50 0.37 -8.86
CA GLY A 126 -1.74 -0.98 -8.36
C GLY A 126 -0.81 -2.00 -8.97
N SER A 127 -0.56 -3.10 -8.25
CA SER A 127 0.16 -4.28 -8.75
C SER A 127 -0.84 -5.29 -9.30
N SER A 128 -0.58 -5.82 -10.50
CA SER A 128 -1.44 -6.81 -11.13
C SER A 128 -1.12 -8.27 -10.73
N HIS A 129 -0.29 -8.49 -9.70
CA HIS A 129 0.23 -9.82 -9.34
C HIS A 129 0.29 -10.06 -7.82
N LYS A 130 -0.55 -9.35 -7.07
CA LYS A 130 -0.71 -9.53 -5.61
C LYS A 130 -2.13 -10.01 -5.32
N THR A 131 -2.95 -9.26 -4.60
CA THR A 131 -4.37 -9.61 -4.40
C THR A 131 -5.17 -9.60 -5.70
N PHE A 132 -4.77 -8.80 -6.71
CA PHE A 132 -5.26 -8.99 -8.06
C PHE A 132 -4.44 -10.12 -8.72
N PRO A 133 -5.07 -11.23 -9.17
CA PRO A 133 -4.39 -12.47 -9.53
C PRO A 133 -3.93 -12.52 -11.00
N GLY A 134 -3.33 -11.45 -11.48
CA GLY A 134 -2.82 -11.35 -12.85
C GLY A 134 -1.30 -11.55 -12.94
N PRO A 135 -0.74 -11.48 -14.15
CA PRO A 135 0.71 -11.55 -14.37
C PRO A 135 1.40 -10.31 -13.84
N GLN A 136 2.71 -10.41 -13.60
CA GLN A 136 3.52 -9.32 -13.08
C GLN A 136 3.38 -8.06 -13.94
N GLY A 137 3.15 -6.95 -13.25
CA GLY A 137 2.98 -5.63 -13.85
C GLY A 137 2.20 -4.70 -12.92
N GLY A 138 1.72 -3.60 -13.47
CA GLY A 138 0.97 -2.61 -12.71
C GLY A 138 -0.13 -1.95 -13.52
N PHE A 139 -1.01 -1.29 -12.78
CA PHE A 139 -2.02 -0.37 -13.30
C PHE A 139 -1.73 1.04 -12.81
N LEU A 140 -2.11 2.00 -13.62
CA LEU A 140 -2.21 3.40 -13.27
C LEU A 140 -3.59 3.87 -13.74
N LEU A 141 -4.41 4.31 -12.81
CA LEU A 141 -5.81 4.64 -13.01
C LEU A 141 -6.08 6.08 -12.54
N SER A 142 -7.00 6.76 -13.20
CA SER A 142 -7.48 8.09 -12.80
C SER A 142 -8.92 8.24 -13.24
N SER A 143 -9.71 8.95 -12.44
CA SER A 143 -11.09 9.35 -12.76
C SER A 143 -11.16 10.76 -13.34
N SER A 144 -10.03 11.46 -13.52
CA SER A 144 -9.98 12.79 -14.12
C SER A 144 -10.51 12.77 -15.55
N GLU A 145 -11.24 13.80 -15.97
CA GLU A 145 -11.67 14.02 -17.35
C GLU A 145 -10.68 14.91 -18.15
N ASP A 146 -9.60 15.41 -17.48
CA ASP A 146 -8.61 16.26 -18.13
C ASP A 146 -7.68 15.44 -19.03
N GLU A 147 -7.85 15.58 -20.34
CA GLU A 147 -7.00 14.93 -21.34
C GLU A 147 -5.52 15.32 -21.23
N THR A 148 -5.23 16.53 -20.75
CA THR A 148 -3.84 16.99 -20.55
C THR A 148 -3.20 16.24 -19.40
N PHE A 149 -3.96 16.00 -18.35
CA PHE A 149 -3.54 15.17 -17.22
C PHE A 149 -3.27 13.72 -17.66
N HIS A 150 -4.20 13.12 -18.42
CA HIS A 150 -4.02 11.77 -18.96
C HIS A 150 -2.81 11.68 -19.89
N ARG A 151 -2.60 12.66 -20.76
CA ARG A 151 -1.42 12.70 -21.64
C ARG A 151 -0.12 12.78 -20.84
N ARG A 152 -0.10 13.55 -19.76
CA ARG A 152 1.05 13.66 -18.86
C ARG A 152 1.37 12.31 -18.19
N LEU A 153 0.35 11.61 -17.69
CA LEU A 153 0.49 10.25 -17.10
C LEU A 153 1.02 9.28 -18.16
N ASN A 154 0.43 9.24 -19.35
CA ASN A 154 0.84 8.35 -20.44
C ASN A 154 2.29 8.59 -20.87
N ASN A 155 2.69 9.85 -21.06
CA ASN A 155 4.05 10.20 -21.46
C ASN A 155 5.08 9.87 -20.37
N ALA A 156 4.70 9.95 -19.11
CA ALA A 156 5.56 9.55 -18.01
C ALA A 156 5.76 8.02 -17.99
N MET A 157 4.74 7.25 -18.39
CA MET A 157 4.86 5.80 -18.51
C MET A 157 5.64 5.42 -19.77
N PHE A 158 5.21 5.89 -20.94
CA PHE A 158 5.86 5.62 -22.22
C PHE A 158 6.09 6.93 -22.98
N PRO A 159 7.33 7.24 -23.37
CA PRO A 159 8.57 6.48 -23.20
C PRO A 159 9.30 6.76 -21.87
N GLY A 160 8.63 7.36 -20.90
CA GLY A 160 9.25 7.94 -19.71
C GLY A 160 9.94 6.93 -18.79
N VAL A 161 9.31 5.79 -18.49
CA VAL A 161 9.85 4.73 -17.63
C VAL A 161 9.76 3.33 -18.26
N CYS A 162 8.94 3.17 -19.30
CA CYS A 162 8.81 1.96 -20.07
C CYS A 162 9.12 2.24 -21.55
N SER A 163 9.72 1.27 -22.24
CA SER A 163 9.95 1.33 -23.69
C SER A 163 9.10 0.29 -24.40
N SER A 164 9.43 -0.99 -24.25
CA SER A 164 8.67 -2.09 -24.81
C SER A 164 7.85 -2.79 -23.72
N TYR A 165 6.72 -3.35 -24.09
CA TYR A 165 5.90 -4.14 -23.18
C TYR A 165 5.84 -5.60 -23.62
N HIS A 166 5.65 -6.47 -22.64
CA HIS A 166 5.53 -7.90 -22.87
C HIS A 166 4.09 -8.26 -23.24
N LEU A 167 3.82 -8.50 -24.51
CA LEU A 167 2.46 -8.77 -25.02
C LEU A 167 1.79 -9.96 -24.32
N HIS A 168 2.56 -11.00 -23.94
CA HIS A 168 2.04 -12.14 -23.19
C HIS A 168 1.55 -11.73 -21.78
N HIS A 169 2.21 -10.76 -21.11
CA HIS A 169 1.69 -10.20 -19.85
C HIS A 169 0.42 -9.36 -20.08
N VAL A 170 0.33 -8.64 -21.20
CA VAL A 170 -0.89 -7.90 -21.56
C VAL A 170 -2.04 -8.87 -21.80
N ALA A 171 -1.84 -9.92 -22.59
CA ALA A 171 -2.84 -10.95 -22.83
C ALA A 171 -3.28 -11.63 -21.53
N GLY A 172 -2.32 -12.02 -20.66
CA GLY A 172 -2.64 -12.58 -19.35
C GLY A 172 -3.43 -11.64 -18.44
N LYS A 173 -3.17 -10.32 -18.50
CA LYS A 173 -3.96 -9.32 -17.75
C LYS A 173 -5.41 -9.24 -18.25
N VAL A 174 -5.62 -9.35 -19.58
CA VAL A 174 -6.98 -9.34 -20.16
C VAL A 174 -7.77 -10.55 -19.64
N VAL A 175 -7.16 -11.74 -19.62
CA VAL A 175 -7.80 -12.93 -19.04
C VAL A 175 -8.10 -12.74 -17.56
N ALA A 176 -7.12 -12.26 -16.78
CA ALA A 176 -7.31 -12.01 -15.35
C ALA A 176 -8.41 -10.98 -15.07
N LEU A 177 -8.53 -9.93 -15.91
CA LEU A 177 -9.61 -8.95 -15.80
C LEU A 177 -10.98 -9.58 -16.05
N ALA A 178 -11.11 -10.42 -17.10
CA ALA A 178 -12.37 -11.10 -17.41
C ALA A 178 -12.77 -12.09 -16.30
N GLU A 179 -11.81 -12.85 -15.76
CA GLU A 179 -12.04 -13.74 -14.61
C GLU A 179 -12.44 -12.95 -13.36
N PHE A 180 -11.77 -11.82 -13.14
CA PHE A 180 -12.05 -10.98 -11.98
C PHE A 180 -13.42 -10.28 -12.08
N GLU A 181 -13.86 -9.89 -13.27
CA GLU A 181 -15.21 -9.40 -13.51
C GLU A 181 -16.27 -10.45 -13.12
N ALA A 182 -16.02 -11.70 -13.43
CA ALA A 182 -16.94 -12.80 -13.16
C ALA A 182 -16.92 -13.28 -11.69
N PHE A 183 -15.76 -13.34 -11.05
CA PHE A 183 -15.55 -14.02 -9.78
C PHE A 183 -14.90 -13.15 -8.70
N GLY A 184 -14.44 -11.95 -9.03
CA GLY A 184 -13.60 -11.12 -8.16
C GLY A 184 -14.22 -10.75 -6.83
N GLN A 185 -15.53 -10.50 -6.78
CA GLN A 185 -16.21 -10.18 -5.53
C GLN A 185 -16.19 -11.36 -4.55
N ALA A 186 -16.49 -12.55 -5.02
CA ALA A 186 -16.45 -13.76 -4.20
C ALA A 186 -15.02 -14.06 -3.74
N TYR A 187 -14.06 -14.02 -4.68
CA TYR A 187 -12.64 -14.24 -4.43
C TYR A 187 -12.08 -13.26 -3.38
N ALA A 188 -12.31 -11.96 -3.54
CA ALA A 188 -11.85 -10.96 -2.59
C ALA A 188 -12.52 -11.10 -1.22
N GLY A 189 -13.81 -11.45 -1.19
CA GLY A 189 -14.54 -11.77 0.03
C GLY A 189 -13.96 -12.97 0.77
N ASP A 190 -13.58 -14.02 0.05
CA ASP A 190 -12.92 -15.21 0.63
C ASP A 190 -11.55 -14.87 1.21
N ILE A 191 -10.75 -14.07 0.54
CA ILE A 191 -9.46 -13.58 1.06
C ILE A 191 -9.64 -12.93 2.44
N VAL A 192 -10.55 -11.97 2.55
CA VAL A 192 -10.76 -11.24 3.82
C VAL A 192 -11.32 -12.17 4.91
N ARG A 193 -12.27 -13.06 4.57
CA ARG A 193 -12.78 -14.06 5.53
C ARG A 193 -11.68 -14.99 6.03
N ASN A 194 -10.85 -15.50 5.13
CA ASN A 194 -9.74 -16.37 5.47
C ASN A 194 -8.71 -15.64 6.35
N ALA A 195 -8.38 -14.40 6.04
CA ALA A 195 -7.44 -13.60 6.83
C ALA A 195 -7.95 -13.39 8.27
N LYS A 196 -9.24 -13.05 8.44
CA LYS A 196 -9.86 -12.92 9.76
C LYS A 196 -9.89 -14.22 10.53
N ALA A 197 -10.29 -15.32 9.89
CA ALA A 197 -10.32 -16.64 10.53
C ALA A 197 -8.92 -17.09 10.96
N PHE A 198 -7.93 -16.87 10.10
CA PHE A 198 -6.53 -17.20 10.40
C PHE A 198 -6.00 -16.37 11.58
N ALA A 199 -6.23 -15.05 11.59
CA ALA A 199 -5.82 -14.18 12.68
C ALA A 199 -6.45 -14.61 14.01
N SER A 200 -7.76 -14.87 14.03
CA SER A 200 -8.46 -15.35 15.22
C SER A 200 -7.94 -16.71 15.71
N SER A 201 -7.62 -17.62 14.78
CA SER A 201 -7.05 -18.92 15.14
C SER A 201 -5.65 -18.79 15.74
N LEU A 202 -4.79 -17.93 15.16
CA LEU A 202 -3.46 -17.66 15.73
C LEU A 202 -3.57 -17.05 17.14
N ALA A 203 -4.47 -16.09 17.35
CA ALA A 203 -4.71 -15.48 18.66
C ALA A 203 -5.20 -16.53 19.69
N ALA A 204 -6.10 -17.43 19.28
CA ALA A 204 -6.56 -18.53 20.15
C ALA A 204 -5.45 -19.51 20.54
N GLU A 205 -4.46 -19.70 19.67
CA GLU A 205 -3.26 -20.51 19.95
C GLU A 205 -2.18 -19.73 20.74
N GLY A 206 -2.46 -18.50 21.17
CA GLY A 206 -1.59 -17.69 22.04
C GLY A 206 -0.52 -16.89 21.30
N PHE A 207 -0.66 -16.69 19.99
CA PHE A 207 0.20 -15.75 19.27
C PHE A 207 -0.23 -14.31 19.54
N ASP A 208 0.74 -13.40 19.63
CA ASP A 208 0.48 -11.95 19.72
C ASP A 208 0.14 -11.42 18.30
N VAL A 209 -1.16 -11.40 18.00
CA VAL A 209 -1.71 -10.90 16.73
C VAL A 209 -2.13 -9.44 16.90
N LEU A 210 -1.60 -8.55 16.06
CA LEU A 210 -1.86 -7.12 16.18
C LEU A 210 -3.30 -6.74 15.79
N ALA A 211 -3.74 -5.57 16.28
CA ALA A 211 -5.01 -4.94 15.96
C ALA A 211 -6.26 -5.76 16.39
N GLU A 212 -6.19 -6.45 17.51
CA GLU A 212 -7.30 -7.24 18.08
C GLU A 212 -8.56 -6.40 18.28
N SER A 213 -8.42 -5.19 18.81
CA SER A 213 -9.53 -4.24 19.06
C SER A 213 -10.34 -3.89 17.79
N ARG A 214 -9.72 -4.05 16.60
CA ARG A 214 -10.33 -3.81 15.28
C ARG A 214 -10.65 -5.12 14.52
N GLY A 215 -10.59 -6.27 15.17
CA GLY A 215 -10.81 -7.59 14.55
C GLY A 215 -9.67 -8.03 13.65
N TYR A 216 -8.44 -7.65 14.00
CA TYR A 216 -7.14 -8.01 13.41
C TYR A 216 -6.88 -7.46 12.02
N THR A 217 -7.82 -7.55 11.09
CA THR A 217 -7.63 -7.11 9.71
C THR A 217 -8.94 -6.93 8.94
N ALA A 218 -8.95 -6.04 7.98
CA ALA A 218 -9.97 -5.91 6.94
C ALA A 218 -9.38 -6.20 5.54
N SER A 219 -8.15 -6.72 5.48
CA SER A 219 -7.44 -7.01 4.23
C SER A 219 -7.02 -8.49 4.14
N HIS A 220 -6.04 -8.78 3.30
CA HIS A 220 -5.40 -10.08 3.13
C HIS A 220 -4.23 -10.32 4.09
N GLN A 221 -3.88 -9.34 4.92
CA GLN A 221 -2.67 -9.38 5.75
C GLN A 221 -3.01 -9.58 7.22
N VAL A 222 -2.15 -10.33 7.91
CA VAL A 222 -2.16 -10.51 9.35
C VAL A 222 -0.76 -10.22 9.88
N LEU A 223 -0.67 -9.48 10.97
CA LEU A 223 0.60 -9.16 11.64
C LEU A 223 0.70 -9.91 12.96
N THR A 224 1.87 -10.48 13.21
CA THR A 224 2.18 -11.12 14.50
C THR A 224 3.48 -10.58 15.06
N ARG A 225 3.51 -10.36 16.38
CA ARG A 225 4.71 -9.97 17.13
C ARG A 225 5.40 -11.21 17.70
N HIS A 226 6.72 -11.25 17.63
CA HIS A 226 7.53 -12.38 18.07
C HIS A 226 8.57 -12.05 19.14
N GLY A 227 8.66 -10.79 19.54
CA GLY A 227 9.59 -10.31 20.56
C GLY A 227 9.53 -8.80 20.72
N GLU A 228 10.44 -8.27 21.52
CA GLU A 228 10.53 -6.83 21.75
C GLU A 228 10.93 -6.07 20.49
N ILE A 229 10.68 -4.77 20.50
CA ILE A 229 11.06 -3.82 19.45
C ILE A 229 12.54 -4.00 19.10
N ASP A 230 12.86 -3.99 17.80
CA ASP A 230 14.21 -4.11 17.26
C ASP A 230 15.00 -5.37 17.72
N SER A 231 14.32 -6.38 18.23
CA SER A 231 14.95 -7.61 18.74
C SER A 231 15.43 -8.57 17.65
N GLY A 232 14.97 -8.41 16.42
CA GLY A 232 15.18 -9.35 15.32
C GLY A 232 14.44 -10.70 15.51
N ALA A 233 13.48 -10.76 16.44
CA ALA A 233 12.71 -11.97 16.68
C ALA A 233 11.86 -12.36 15.48
N GLY A 234 11.29 -11.40 14.76
CA GLY A 234 10.56 -11.63 13.51
C GLY A 234 11.44 -12.28 12.43
N ALA A 235 12.69 -11.82 12.26
CA ALA A 235 13.63 -12.42 11.32
C ALA A 235 13.95 -13.87 11.70
N ARG A 236 14.19 -14.15 12.99
CA ARG A 236 14.43 -15.52 13.47
C ARG A 236 13.20 -16.42 13.30
N ALA A 237 12.01 -15.90 13.55
CA ALA A 237 10.76 -16.62 13.35
C ALA A 237 10.54 -16.96 11.87
N ALA A 238 10.72 -15.97 10.96
CA ALA A 238 10.63 -16.19 9.52
C ALA A 238 11.59 -17.29 9.06
N LYS A 239 12.85 -17.28 9.54
CA LYS A 239 13.82 -18.30 9.17
C LYS A 239 13.44 -19.70 9.66
N LYS A 240 12.93 -19.81 10.89
CA LYS A 240 12.46 -21.11 11.43
C LYS A 240 11.26 -21.66 10.65
N LEU A 241 10.34 -20.79 10.26
CA LEU A 241 9.18 -21.16 9.43
C LEU A 241 9.63 -21.60 8.04
N GLU A 242 10.57 -20.89 7.42
CA GLU A 242 11.15 -21.26 6.13
C GLU A 242 11.80 -22.65 6.19
N ASP A 243 12.57 -22.95 7.24
CA ASP A 243 13.19 -24.26 7.46
C ASP A 243 12.13 -25.37 7.62
N ALA A 244 10.93 -25.03 8.06
CA ALA A 244 9.77 -25.93 8.14
C ALA A 244 8.90 -25.93 6.85
N GLY A 245 9.31 -25.22 5.79
CA GLY A 245 8.59 -25.14 4.53
C GLY A 245 7.47 -24.09 4.48
N ILE A 246 7.41 -23.18 5.46
CA ILE A 246 6.41 -22.10 5.53
C ILE A 246 7.09 -20.77 5.22
N ILE A 247 6.82 -20.22 4.03
CA ILE A 247 7.42 -18.95 3.59
C ILE A 247 6.61 -17.78 4.12
N THR A 248 7.27 -16.90 4.89
CA THR A 248 6.67 -15.69 5.46
C THR A 248 7.58 -14.49 5.27
N ASN A 249 7.05 -13.29 5.51
CA ASN A 249 7.86 -12.07 5.51
C ASN A 249 8.14 -11.60 6.93
N MET A 250 9.43 -11.47 7.27
CA MET A 250 9.81 -10.63 8.40
C MET A 250 9.40 -9.19 8.12
N ASN A 251 8.83 -8.50 9.12
CA ASN A 251 8.32 -7.15 8.93
C ASN A 251 8.51 -6.30 10.18
N MET A 252 8.85 -5.03 9.95
CA MET A 252 8.79 -4.04 11.01
C MET A 252 7.35 -3.90 11.49
N LEU A 253 7.17 -3.76 12.78
CA LEU A 253 5.92 -3.42 13.43
C LEU A 253 6.04 -2.00 14.00
N PRO A 254 4.91 -1.33 14.34
CA PRO A 254 4.97 -0.05 15.01
C PRO A 254 5.93 -0.06 16.20
N GLY A 255 6.81 0.96 16.24
CA GLY A 255 7.90 1.07 17.22
C GLY A 255 9.24 0.51 16.76
N ASP A 256 9.32 -0.42 15.81
CA ASP A 256 10.59 -0.88 15.23
C ASP A 256 11.29 0.24 14.44
N THR A 257 12.59 0.39 14.66
CA THR A 257 13.42 1.39 13.96
C THR A 257 14.44 0.73 13.02
N LYS A 258 14.70 -0.58 13.18
CA LYS A 258 15.74 -1.31 12.46
C LYS A 258 15.15 -2.35 11.51
N ALA A 259 15.10 -2.05 10.23
CA ALA A 259 14.57 -2.94 9.20
C ALA A 259 15.24 -4.32 9.14
N MET A 260 16.52 -4.45 9.55
CA MET A 260 17.25 -5.72 9.59
C MET A 260 17.02 -6.51 10.89
N SER A 261 16.35 -5.92 11.87
CA SER A 261 16.07 -6.56 13.17
C SER A 261 14.59 -6.43 13.57
N PRO A 262 13.64 -6.74 12.66
CA PRO A 262 12.22 -6.52 12.91
C PRO A 262 11.69 -7.45 14.01
N SER A 263 10.68 -6.97 14.74
CA SER A 263 10.03 -7.73 15.80
C SER A 263 8.90 -8.65 15.31
N GLY A 264 8.41 -8.45 14.10
CA GLY A 264 7.20 -9.09 13.61
C GLY A 264 7.30 -9.86 12.30
N LEU A 265 6.19 -10.53 12.01
CA LEU A 265 5.90 -11.15 10.71
C LEU A 265 4.67 -10.51 10.08
N ARG A 266 4.70 -10.39 8.75
CA ARG A 266 3.52 -10.14 7.92
C ARG A 266 3.17 -11.42 7.18
N LEU A 267 1.97 -11.91 7.43
CA LEU A 267 1.41 -13.11 6.82
C LEU A 267 0.37 -12.67 5.78
N GLY A 268 0.37 -13.29 4.62
CA GLY A 268 -0.56 -12.99 3.51
C GLY A 268 -1.45 -14.18 3.21
N LEU A 269 -2.75 -13.95 3.00
CA LEU A 269 -3.77 -14.96 2.76
C LEU A 269 -4.40 -14.78 1.37
#